data_a37be0c79cf00f73c0c39462aba602e2
#
_entry.id   a37be0c79cf00f73c0c39462aba602e2
#
_cell.length_a   1.000
_cell.length_b   1.000
_cell.length_c   1.000
_cell.angle_alpha   90.00
_cell.angle_beta   90.00
_cell.angle_gamma   90.00
#
_symmetry.space_group_name_H-M   'P 1'
#
loop_
_entity.id
_entity.type
_entity.pdbx_description
1 polymer ?
#
loop_
_entity_poly.entity_id
_entity_poly.type
_entity_poly.pdbx_seq_one_letter_code
_entity_poly.pdbx_strand_id
1 'polypeptide(L)'
;MALRVTRPGFIKAMQGLAASDAEVPALGSIDVWRKTKRQQPYDPNRDATRNELRSFVCGQCHVEYYCSSKMPLTLPWSNGLRAEEIEAFWDETKFPDGTAFSDYQHATTGAAVLKAQHPEFELWSQGVHARSGVSCSDCHMPYMREGASKVSDHWVRSPLLNISRACQSCHRA
;
A
#
# COMPACT_ATOMS: atom_id res chain seq x y z
N MET A 1 -19.22 11.73 -1.08
CA MET A 1 -17.86 12.13 -1.44
C MET A 1 -17.18 10.97 -2.15
N ALA A 2 -16.50 11.19 -3.27
CA ALA A 2 -15.78 10.13 -3.96
C ALA A 2 -14.42 9.90 -3.28
N LEU A 3 -14.06 8.63 -3.02
CA LEU A 3 -12.71 8.27 -2.58
C LEU A 3 -11.73 8.59 -3.70
N ARG A 4 -10.59 9.22 -3.37
CA ARG A 4 -9.62 9.62 -4.36
C ARG A 4 -8.19 9.55 -3.82
N VAL A 5 -7.31 8.99 -4.62
CA VAL A 5 -5.86 9.05 -4.41
C VAL A 5 -5.34 10.37 -4.99
N THR A 6 -4.56 11.09 -4.21
CA THR A 6 -4.05 12.42 -4.57
C THR A 6 -2.52 12.51 -4.56
N ARG A 7 -1.81 11.52 -4.01
CA ARG A 7 -0.34 11.51 -3.94
C ARG A 7 0.28 11.07 -5.26
N PRO A 8 1.00 11.93 -6.00
CA PRO A 8 1.58 11.57 -7.29
C PRO A 8 2.59 10.42 -7.21
N GLY A 9 3.37 10.34 -6.12
CA GLY A 9 4.32 9.25 -5.90
C GLY A 9 3.64 7.89 -5.82
N PHE A 10 2.54 7.79 -5.09
CA PHE A 10 1.74 6.56 -5.02
C PHE A 10 1.14 6.20 -6.39
N ILE A 11 0.56 7.18 -7.10
CA ILE A 11 0.00 6.94 -8.44
C ILE A 11 1.08 6.40 -9.39
N LYS A 12 2.26 7.02 -9.38
CA LYS A 12 3.40 6.59 -10.21
C LYS A 12 3.88 5.18 -9.82
N ALA A 13 3.98 4.88 -8.54
CA ALA A 13 4.37 3.55 -8.06
C ALA A 13 3.35 2.48 -8.47
N MET A 14 2.04 2.77 -8.35
CA MET A 14 0.98 1.88 -8.82
C MET A 14 1.02 1.65 -10.34
N GLN A 15 1.42 2.66 -11.12
CA GLN A 15 1.65 2.51 -12.56
C GLN A 15 2.80 1.54 -12.85
N GLY A 16 3.92 1.70 -12.15
CA GLY A 16 5.07 0.80 -12.27
C GLY A 16 4.73 -0.63 -11.88
N LEU A 17 4.08 -0.79 -10.74
CA LEU A 17 3.60 -2.10 -10.25
C LEU A 17 2.63 -2.77 -11.23
N ALA A 18 1.68 -2.02 -11.78
CA ALA A 18 0.74 -2.54 -12.75
C ALA A 18 1.43 -2.96 -14.08
N ALA A 19 2.47 -2.24 -14.47
CA ALA A 19 3.24 -2.53 -15.69
C ALA A 19 4.24 -3.68 -15.50
N SER A 20 4.64 -4.01 -14.28
CA SER A 20 5.52 -5.14 -13.96
C SER A 20 4.77 -6.47 -14.08
N ASP A 21 5.53 -7.58 -14.02
CA ASP A 21 4.97 -8.94 -13.98
C ASP A 21 4.77 -9.46 -12.54
N ALA A 22 4.95 -8.60 -11.52
CA ALA A 22 4.79 -8.97 -10.11
C ALA A 22 3.38 -9.48 -9.81
N GLU A 23 3.30 -10.51 -8.99
CA GLU A 23 2.02 -11.06 -8.53
C GLU A 23 1.43 -10.16 -7.42
N VAL A 24 0.22 -9.67 -7.64
CA VAL A 24 -0.48 -8.79 -6.71
C VAL A 24 -1.91 -9.27 -6.45
N PRO A 25 -2.10 -10.46 -5.86
CA PRO A 25 -3.39 -11.16 -5.79
C PRO A 25 -4.48 -10.39 -5.04
N ALA A 26 -4.12 -9.43 -4.20
CA ALA A 26 -5.06 -8.56 -3.50
C ALA A 26 -5.52 -7.35 -4.32
N LEU A 27 -4.89 -7.09 -5.47
CA LEU A 27 -5.12 -5.92 -6.31
C LEU A 27 -5.74 -6.33 -7.66
N GLY A 28 -6.95 -6.87 -7.60
CA GLY A 28 -7.64 -7.44 -8.76
C GLY A 28 -7.86 -6.46 -9.91
N SER A 29 -7.93 -5.16 -9.63
CA SER A 29 -8.04 -4.15 -10.69
C SER A 29 -6.78 -4.07 -11.57
N ILE A 30 -5.60 -4.37 -11.03
CA ILE A 30 -4.35 -4.47 -11.80
C ILE A 30 -4.45 -5.64 -12.79
N ASP A 31 -4.94 -6.80 -12.33
CA ASP A 31 -5.12 -7.95 -13.22
C ASP A 31 -6.12 -7.67 -14.35
N VAL A 32 -7.21 -6.98 -14.04
CA VAL A 32 -8.17 -6.54 -15.05
C VAL A 32 -7.52 -5.59 -16.03
N TRP A 33 -6.76 -4.59 -15.54
CA TRP A 33 -6.07 -3.63 -16.39
C TRP A 33 -5.04 -4.32 -17.30
N ARG A 34 -4.26 -5.26 -16.76
CA ARG A 34 -3.28 -6.05 -17.53
C ARG A 34 -3.93 -6.80 -18.69
N LYS A 35 -5.15 -7.29 -18.50
CA LYS A 35 -5.89 -8.05 -19.52
C LYS A 35 -6.59 -7.17 -20.55
N THR A 36 -6.97 -5.94 -20.20
CA THR A 36 -7.92 -5.17 -21.01
C THR A 36 -7.45 -3.77 -21.44
N LYS A 37 -6.55 -3.13 -20.69
CA LYS A 37 -6.28 -1.69 -20.83
C LYS A 37 -4.80 -1.29 -20.90
N ARG A 38 -3.90 -2.21 -21.21
CA ARG A 38 -2.44 -1.94 -21.26
C ARG A 38 -2.02 -0.77 -22.16
N GLN A 39 -2.89 -0.28 -23.03
CA GLN A 39 -2.60 0.85 -23.91
C GLN A 39 -2.53 2.21 -23.18
N GLN A 40 -3.05 2.29 -21.96
CA GLN A 40 -2.99 3.49 -21.12
C GLN A 40 -2.37 3.13 -19.76
N PRO A 41 -1.58 4.01 -19.16
CA PRO A 41 -1.06 3.78 -17.82
C PRO A 41 -2.19 3.50 -16.82
N TYR A 42 -1.95 2.58 -15.90
CA TYR A 42 -2.88 2.32 -14.80
C TYR A 42 -3.10 3.60 -13.99
N ASP A 43 -4.35 3.91 -13.67
CA ASP A 43 -4.71 5.03 -12.80
C ASP A 43 -5.63 4.51 -11.68
N PRO A 44 -5.18 4.52 -10.41
CA PRO A 44 -5.98 4.03 -9.29
C PRO A 44 -7.32 4.75 -9.16
N ASN A 45 -7.44 6.00 -9.59
CA ASN A 45 -8.71 6.73 -9.53
C ASN A 45 -9.71 6.34 -10.62
N ARG A 46 -9.24 5.73 -11.71
CA ARG A 46 -10.07 5.30 -12.84
C ARG A 46 -10.29 3.79 -12.86
N ASP A 47 -9.23 3.02 -12.52
CA ASP A 47 -9.18 1.60 -12.79
C ASP A 47 -9.42 0.76 -11.53
N ALA A 48 -9.15 1.30 -10.33
CA ALA A 48 -9.39 0.59 -9.09
C ALA A 48 -10.88 0.46 -8.78
N THR A 49 -11.23 -0.64 -8.15
CA THR A 49 -12.56 -0.82 -7.57
C THR A 49 -12.78 0.13 -6.39
N ARG A 50 -14.05 0.40 -6.07
CA ARG A 50 -14.38 1.17 -4.87
C ARG A 50 -13.79 0.55 -3.60
N ASN A 51 -13.73 -0.78 -3.53
CA ASN A 51 -13.18 -1.49 -2.38
C ASN A 51 -11.66 -1.30 -2.26
N GLU A 52 -10.93 -1.41 -3.37
CA GLU A 52 -9.50 -1.12 -3.38
C GLU A 52 -9.21 0.34 -3.01
N LEU A 53 -10.01 1.30 -3.49
CA LEU A 53 -9.87 2.70 -3.11
C LEU A 53 -10.02 2.93 -1.59
N ARG A 54 -10.78 2.10 -0.88
CA ARG A 54 -10.90 2.16 0.59
C ARG A 54 -9.61 1.73 1.32
N SER A 55 -8.68 1.10 0.60
CA SER A 55 -7.32 0.85 1.07
C SER A 55 -6.33 1.86 0.51
N PHE A 56 -6.44 2.22 -0.77
CA PHE A 56 -5.49 3.11 -1.44
C PHE A 56 -5.47 4.51 -0.85
N VAL A 57 -6.59 5.02 -0.33
CA VAL A 57 -6.63 6.33 0.35
C VAL A 57 -5.81 6.34 1.65
N CYS A 58 -5.61 5.20 2.28
CA CYS A 58 -4.71 5.04 3.42
C CYS A 58 -3.28 4.72 2.93
N GLY A 59 -3.17 3.74 2.02
CA GLY A 59 -1.93 3.25 1.46
C GLY A 59 -1.10 4.30 0.75
N GLN A 60 -1.69 5.40 0.25
CA GLN A 60 -0.89 6.47 -0.35
C GLN A 60 0.04 7.21 0.65
N CYS A 61 -0.09 6.93 1.96
CA CYS A 61 0.78 7.44 3.02
C CYS A 61 1.34 6.33 3.90
N HIS A 62 0.60 5.23 4.08
CA HIS A 62 0.99 4.07 4.89
C HIS A 62 1.69 3.03 4.01
N VAL A 63 2.89 3.34 3.58
CA VAL A 63 3.72 2.57 2.65
C VAL A 63 5.19 2.66 2.99
N GLU A 64 5.95 1.68 2.57
CA GLU A 64 7.41 1.78 2.56
C GLU A 64 7.87 2.79 1.50
N TYR A 65 8.75 3.68 1.89
CA TYR A 65 9.32 4.67 0.98
C TYR A 65 10.68 5.19 1.46
N TYR A 66 11.41 5.77 0.54
CA TYR A 66 12.57 6.59 0.85
C TYR A 66 12.41 7.99 0.24
N CYS A 67 12.79 9.00 1.01
CA CYS A 67 13.01 10.34 0.47
C CYS A 67 14.10 11.07 1.27
N SER A 68 14.97 11.77 0.57
CA SER A 68 15.99 12.62 1.18
C SER A 68 16.48 13.67 0.19
N SER A 69 17.44 14.51 0.61
CA SER A 69 18.16 15.42 -0.30
C SER A 69 19.00 14.68 -1.35
N LYS A 70 19.33 13.41 -1.13
CA LYS A 70 20.13 12.59 -2.06
C LYS A 70 19.28 11.92 -3.13
N MET A 71 18.01 11.64 -2.85
CA MET A 71 17.11 10.94 -3.77
C MET A 71 15.66 11.37 -3.54
N PRO A 72 14.84 11.57 -4.60
CA PRO A 72 13.44 11.93 -4.49
C PRO A 72 12.62 10.83 -3.82
N LEU A 73 11.37 11.15 -3.47
CA LEU A 73 10.42 10.17 -2.96
C LEU A 73 10.34 8.96 -3.90
N THR A 74 10.73 7.81 -3.38
CA THR A 74 10.77 6.54 -4.08
C THR A 74 10.01 5.49 -3.30
N LEU A 75 9.06 4.83 -3.96
CA LEU A 75 8.37 3.64 -3.46
C LEU A 75 8.96 2.43 -4.19
N PRO A 76 9.41 1.38 -3.50
CA PRO A 76 10.20 0.28 -4.09
C PRO A 76 9.34 -0.82 -4.74
N TRP A 77 8.37 -0.46 -5.57
CA TRP A 77 7.33 -1.38 -6.04
C TRP A 77 7.49 -1.89 -7.47
N SER A 78 8.56 -1.52 -8.16
CA SER A 78 8.74 -1.97 -9.55
C SER A 78 8.91 -3.48 -9.69
N ASN A 79 9.41 -4.15 -8.65
CA ASN A 79 9.60 -5.60 -8.63
C ASN A 79 8.45 -6.33 -7.92
N GLY A 80 7.62 -5.63 -7.16
CA GLY A 80 6.49 -6.17 -6.42
C GLY A 80 6.32 -5.56 -5.03
N LEU A 81 5.50 -6.22 -4.20
CA LEU A 81 5.15 -5.75 -2.85
C LEU A 81 5.65 -6.67 -1.73
N ARG A 82 6.28 -7.79 -2.05
CA ARG A 82 6.84 -8.71 -1.05
C ARG A 82 8.15 -8.16 -0.51
N ALA A 83 8.50 -8.56 0.72
CA ALA A 83 9.73 -8.11 1.36
C ALA A 83 10.97 -8.39 0.49
N GLU A 84 11.07 -9.60 -0.07
CA GLU A 84 12.16 -10.01 -0.95
C GLU A 84 12.22 -9.22 -2.27
N GLU A 85 11.06 -8.82 -2.81
CA GLU A 85 10.98 -8.00 -4.03
C GLU A 85 11.41 -6.55 -3.75
N ILE A 86 11.06 -6.03 -2.57
CA ILE A 86 11.46 -4.71 -2.10
C ILE A 86 12.96 -4.67 -1.78
N GLU A 87 13.47 -5.72 -1.13
CA GLU A 87 14.91 -5.86 -0.86
C GLU A 87 15.71 -5.88 -2.16
N ALA A 88 15.30 -6.71 -3.14
CA ALA A 88 15.92 -6.76 -4.45
C ALA A 88 15.91 -5.40 -5.16
N PHE A 89 14.83 -4.63 -5.07
CA PHE A 89 14.77 -3.28 -5.60
C PHE A 89 15.83 -2.36 -4.98
N TRP A 90 16.00 -2.41 -3.66
CA TRP A 90 16.97 -1.57 -2.97
C TRP A 90 18.42 -2.03 -3.21
N ASP A 91 18.67 -3.32 -3.37
CA ASP A 91 19.99 -3.87 -3.72
C ASP A 91 20.47 -3.39 -5.09
N GLU A 92 19.55 -3.22 -6.03
CA GLU A 92 19.84 -2.70 -7.38
C GLU A 92 19.93 -1.17 -7.42
N THR A 93 19.35 -0.49 -6.42
CA THR A 93 19.27 0.97 -6.38
C THR A 93 20.63 1.59 -6.01
N LYS A 94 20.96 2.68 -6.69
CA LYS A 94 22.15 3.49 -6.40
C LYS A 94 21.78 4.94 -6.21
N PHE A 95 22.52 5.61 -5.35
CA PHE A 95 22.49 7.06 -5.27
C PHE A 95 23.04 7.70 -6.56
N PRO A 96 22.76 9.01 -6.82
CA PRO A 96 23.28 9.71 -8.00
C PRO A 96 24.80 9.71 -8.13
N ASP A 97 25.53 9.54 -7.02
CA ASP A 97 26.98 9.44 -6.99
C ASP A 97 27.50 8.03 -7.31
N GLY A 98 26.59 7.08 -7.59
CA GLY A 98 26.92 5.68 -7.92
C GLY A 98 27.13 4.77 -6.71
N THR A 99 27.05 5.27 -5.48
CA THR A 99 27.13 4.44 -4.27
C THR A 99 25.88 3.59 -4.11
N ALA A 100 26.03 2.39 -3.54
CA ALA A 100 24.91 1.49 -3.24
C ALA A 100 23.94 2.17 -2.26
N PHE A 101 22.65 1.92 -2.46
CA PHE A 101 21.62 2.46 -1.59
C PHE A 101 21.73 1.90 -0.17
N SER A 102 21.54 2.77 0.81
CA SER A 102 21.24 2.42 2.20
C SER A 102 20.51 3.58 2.86
N ASP A 103 19.65 3.28 3.82
CA ASP A 103 18.96 4.35 4.59
C ASP A 103 19.94 5.10 5.48
N TYR A 104 20.82 4.35 6.16
CA TYR A 104 21.86 4.91 7.01
C TYR A 104 22.98 3.91 7.27
N GLN A 105 24.08 4.37 7.83
CA GLN A 105 25.13 3.54 8.35
C GLN A 105 24.98 3.40 9.88
N HIS A 106 25.09 2.18 10.37
CA HIS A 106 25.03 1.92 11.80
C HIS A 106 26.25 2.57 12.50
N ALA A 107 25.97 3.41 13.52
CA ALA A 107 27.00 4.28 14.12
C ALA A 107 28.20 3.54 14.70
N THR A 108 28.00 2.33 15.23
CA THR A 108 29.08 1.55 15.89
C THR A 108 29.81 0.62 14.90
N THR A 109 29.10 -0.02 13.99
CA THR A 109 29.66 -1.06 13.11
C THR A 109 30.00 -0.56 11.72
N GLY A 110 29.46 0.60 11.31
CA GLY A 110 29.57 1.09 9.95
C GLY A 110 28.77 0.30 8.91
N ALA A 111 27.95 -0.67 9.34
CA ALA A 111 27.13 -1.47 8.44
C ALA A 111 26.11 -0.60 7.72
N ALA A 112 25.95 -0.80 6.42
CA ALA A 112 24.86 -0.25 5.64
C ALA A 112 23.53 -0.92 6.07
N VAL A 113 22.50 -0.13 6.33
CA VAL A 113 21.23 -0.61 6.87
C VAL A 113 20.08 -0.14 6.00
N LEU A 114 19.21 -1.08 5.64
CA LEU A 114 17.86 -0.81 5.17
C LEU A 114 16.91 -0.77 6.38
N LYS A 115 15.95 0.12 6.36
CA LYS A 115 14.89 0.18 7.38
C LYS A 115 13.54 -0.03 6.71
N ALA A 116 12.63 -0.69 7.39
CA ALA A 116 11.20 -0.67 7.07
C ALA A 116 10.54 0.35 8.01
N GLN A 117 9.96 1.42 7.45
CA GLN A 117 9.36 2.47 8.27
C GLN A 117 7.93 2.14 8.67
N HIS A 118 7.03 2.01 7.72
CA HIS A 118 5.62 1.68 7.95
C HIS A 118 5.02 1.03 6.70
N PRO A 119 5.45 -0.21 6.36
CA PRO A 119 5.04 -0.93 5.16
C PRO A 119 3.63 -1.56 5.32
N GLU A 120 2.67 -0.81 5.88
CA GLU A 120 1.35 -1.35 6.19
C GLU A 120 0.61 -1.79 4.94
N PHE A 121 0.73 -1.04 3.83
CA PHE A 121 0.08 -1.38 2.57
C PHE A 121 0.67 -2.66 1.97
N GLU A 122 1.98 -2.79 1.97
CA GLU A 122 2.70 -3.95 1.48
C GLU A 122 2.35 -5.19 2.31
N LEU A 123 2.41 -5.10 3.64
CA LEU A 123 2.06 -6.19 4.55
C LEU A 123 0.58 -6.58 4.43
N TRP A 124 -0.33 -5.59 4.38
CA TRP A 124 -1.75 -5.83 4.18
C TRP A 124 -2.01 -6.58 2.87
N SER A 125 -1.38 -6.16 1.77
CA SER A 125 -1.59 -6.72 0.42
C SER A 125 -1.29 -8.22 0.33
N GLN A 126 -0.40 -8.72 1.17
CA GLN A 126 -0.01 -10.14 1.25
C GLN A 126 -0.92 -10.95 2.18
N GLY A 127 -1.70 -10.28 3.02
CA GLY A 127 -2.54 -10.90 4.03
C GLY A 127 -3.80 -11.58 3.49
N VAL A 128 -4.33 -12.52 4.26
CA VAL A 128 -5.60 -13.21 3.94
C VAL A 128 -6.77 -12.23 3.84
N HIS A 129 -6.79 -11.18 4.66
CA HIS A 129 -7.86 -10.18 4.65
C HIS A 129 -7.91 -9.43 3.32
N ALA A 130 -6.77 -8.97 2.81
CA ALA A 130 -6.73 -8.29 1.52
C ALA A 130 -7.20 -9.19 0.37
N ARG A 131 -6.73 -10.44 0.34
CA ARG A 131 -7.15 -11.44 -0.66
C ARG A 131 -8.64 -11.79 -0.58
N SER A 132 -9.23 -11.66 0.61
CA SER A 132 -10.68 -11.84 0.84
C SER A 132 -11.49 -10.56 0.60
N GLY A 133 -10.87 -9.49 0.09
CA GLY A 133 -11.53 -8.24 -0.22
C GLY A 133 -11.80 -7.34 1.00
N VAL A 134 -11.13 -7.57 2.13
CA VAL A 134 -11.23 -6.71 3.32
C VAL A 134 -10.28 -5.53 3.18
N SER A 135 -10.82 -4.32 3.17
CA SER A 135 -10.05 -3.09 3.04
C SER A 135 -9.50 -2.60 4.39
N CYS A 136 -8.51 -1.70 4.35
CA CYS A 136 -8.00 -1.03 5.55
C CYS A 136 -9.13 -0.38 6.36
N SER A 137 -10.07 0.26 5.68
CA SER A 137 -11.19 0.94 6.31
C SER A 137 -12.23 0.00 6.95
N ASP A 138 -12.28 -1.27 6.55
CA ASP A 138 -13.20 -2.23 7.20
C ASP A 138 -12.82 -2.50 8.65
N CYS A 139 -11.51 -2.48 8.93
CA CYS A 139 -10.99 -2.65 10.29
C CYS A 139 -10.82 -1.31 11.03
N HIS A 140 -10.24 -0.28 10.38
CA HIS A 140 -9.90 0.99 11.02
C HIS A 140 -11.03 2.02 11.03
N MET A 141 -12.02 1.88 10.14
CA MET A 141 -13.20 2.74 10.00
C MET A 141 -14.46 1.88 9.84
N PRO A 142 -14.73 0.92 10.76
CA PRO A 142 -15.85 0.01 10.62
C PRO A 142 -17.17 0.78 10.56
N TYR A 143 -18.17 0.16 9.95
CA TYR A 143 -19.49 0.79 9.87
C TYR A 143 -20.18 0.85 11.23
N MET A 144 -20.82 1.98 11.49
CA MET A 144 -21.69 2.21 12.63
C MET A 144 -23.05 2.75 12.16
N ARG A 145 -24.04 2.72 13.06
CA ARG A 145 -25.36 3.32 12.80
C ARG A 145 -25.46 4.68 13.48
N GLU A 146 -25.94 5.65 12.74
CA GLU A 146 -26.37 6.95 13.22
C GLU A 146 -27.83 7.14 12.81
N GLY A 147 -28.75 6.90 13.74
CA GLY A 147 -30.17 6.82 13.42
C GLY A 147 -30.45 5.70 12.42
N ALA A 148 -31.07 6.03 11.30
CA ALA A 148 -31.36 5.09 10.20
C ALA A 148 -30.18 4.88 9.23
N SER A 149 -29.14 5.71 9.31
CA SER A 149 -28.03 5.71 8.37
C SER A 149 -26.91 4.74 8.82
N LYS A 150 -26.28 4.09 7.82
CA LYS A 150 -25.05 3.33 7.99
C LYS A 150 -23.89 4.21 7.54
N VAL A 151 -23.02 4.60 8.47
CA VAL A 151 -21.87 5.49 8.23
C VAL A 151 -20.57 4.80 8.60
N SER A 152 -19.45 5.22 8.00
CA SER A 152 -18.13 4.78 8.43
C SER A 152 -17.73 5.55 9.68
N ASP A 153 -17.16 4.84 10.66
CA ASP A 153 -16.56 5.46 11.84
C ASP A 153 -15.27 6.17 11.43
N HIS A 154 -15.31 7.50 11.36
CA HIS A 154 -14.15 8.31 10.94
C HIS A 154 -13.13 8.53 12.07
N TRP A 155 -13.37 8.01 13.23
CA TRP A 155 -12.37 8.00 14.29
C TRP A 155 -11.41 6.83 14.07
N VAL A 156 -10.48 7.02 13.17
CA VAL A 156 -9.46 6.01 12.82
C VAL A 156 -8.62 5.65 14.05
N ARG A 157 -8.70 4.38 14.45
CA ARG A 157 -8.02 3.86 15.65
C ARG A 157 -7.69 2.39 15.50
N SER A 158 -6.95 1.84 16.46
CA SER A 158 -6.68 0.40 16.50
C SER A 158 -7.99 -0.40 16.49
N PRO A 159 -8.13 -1.40 15.60
CA PRO A 159 -9.29 -2.29 15.57
C PRO A 159 -9.53 -3.03 16.90
N LEU A 160 -8.48 -3.27 17.68
CA LEU A 160 -8.57 -3.90 19.00
C LEU A 160 -9.38 -3.09 20.01
N LEU A 161 -9.50 -1.78 19.80
CA LEU A 161 -10.35 -0.91 20.61
C LEU A 161 -11.83 -0.96 20.19
N ASN A 162 -12.14 -1.70 19.10
CA ASN A 162 -13.47 -1.77 18.52
C ASN A 162 -13.77 -3.13 17.89
N ILE A 163 -13.38 -4.20 18.58
CA ILE A 163 -13.44 -5.60 18.10
C ILE A 163 -14.84 -5.97 17.58
N SER A 164 -15.89 -5.56 18.30
CA SER A 164 -17.26 -5.91 17.96
C SER A 164 -17.69 -5.40 16.55
N ARG A 165 -17.18 -4.26 16.13
CA ARG A 165 -17.50 -3.70 14.81
C ARG A 165 -16.45 -4.04 13.75
N ALA A 166 -15.18 -4.10 14.15
CA ALA A 166 -14.07 -4.36 13.24
C ALA A 166 -13.93 -5.85 12.89
N CYS A 167 -14.09 -6.75 13.88
CA CYS A 167 -13.81 -8.17 13.71
C CYS A 167 -15.09 -9.02 13.69
N GLN A 168 -16.00 -8.82 14.65
CA GLN A 168 -17.17 -9.69 14.82
C GLN A 168 -18.25 -9.51 13.73
N SER A 169 -18.11 -8.54 12.85
CA SER A 169 -18.94 -8.46 11.64
C SER A 169 -18.69 -9.63 10.68
N CYS A 170 -17.49 -10.22 10.70
CA CYS A 170 -17.07 -11.35 9.89
C CYS A 170 -16.73 -12.59 10.73
N HIS A 171 -16.04 -12.41 11.86
CA HIS A 171 -15.65 -13.46 12.78
C HIS A 171 -16.73 -13.64 13.85
N ARG A 172 -17.53 -14.69 13.72
CA ARG A 172 -18.50 -15.09 14.73
C ARG A 172 -17.88 -16.16 15.61
N ALA A 173 -17.99 -15.99 16.93
CA ALA A 173 -17.59 -17.02 17.89
C ALA A 173 -18.51 -18.24 17.79
#